data_31262a335a7e727b8427a7f1461c56f8
#
_entry.id   31262a335a7e727b8427a7f1461c56f8
#
_cell.length_a   1.000
_cell.length_b   1.000
_cell.length_c   1.000
_cell.angle_alpha   90.00
_cell.angle_beta   90.00
_cell.angle_gamma   90.00
#
_symmetry.space_group_name_H-M   'P 1'
#
loop_
_entity.id
_entity.type
_entity.pdbx_description
1 polymer ?
#
loop_
_entity_poly.entity_id
_entity_poly.type
_entity_poly.pdbx_seq_one_letter_code
_entity_poly.pdbx_strand_id
1 'polypeptide(L)'
;MRRRTDIGVAAAKRPMGTRLSAAAFLVVSAVVAWATITVPFAARVLQLVIAVSIAYVAWLAWRGSRVMRRAYAFGRSGAAEPTGRAAGLPFVSLVLPARNEATVVGAAVAAVAALRYHDDANTPTYEVLVVDDGSTDDTGDAARKAAAGATHIQARRREPAAGPRTKGRVLGWAMPYLRGDVIGVIDADTRIAPSFLERAMRAWQRDPTAAALQVARLPRNASVSWLTRAQAAEQLMDIASQCGRWATDGTAELRGNGMFVRRNALEAVGGWSDHALTEDLELSTRLSAAGLHVTLAPEVAVEEEAVETLGALWHQRIRWAEGSLRRLLNHGPSLVLGRQPWARKADFLAFTGEFLVPPLFAASIVASLLSIPLPQPADWTVPASLVASYGIGVLLLALGGLSASGVRGWRMLTDAVRGALFLSHWLLVVPVALVRIAVGPEPAGFRQTPRFGSDR
;
A
#
# COMPACT_ATOMS: atom_id res chain seq x y z
N MET A 1 -15.53 -34.81 -9.85
CA MET A 1 -14.95 -34.22 -11.08
C MET A 1 -15.36 -32.77 -11.17
N ARG A 2 -14.63 -31.85 -10.48
CA ARG A 2 -14.90 -30.40 -10.46
C ARG A 2 -14.09 -29.79 -11.62
N ARG A 3 -14.79 -29.16 -12.56
CA ARG A 3 -14.16 -28.36 -13.64
C ARG A 3 -13.29 -27.29 -13.01
N ARG A 4 -11.98 -27.36 -13.22
CA ARG A 4 -11.07 -26.22 -13.05
C ARG A 4 -11.56 -25.14 -14.01
N THR A 5 -12.16 -24.10 -13.49
CA THR A 5 -12.34 -22.85 -14.23
C THR A 5 -10.95 -22.25 -14.37
N ASP A 6 -10.33 -22.43 -15.52
CA ASP A 6 -9.14 -21.67 -15.92
C ASP A 6 -9.54 -20.19 -15.98
N ILE A 7 -9.34 -19.52 -14.85
CA ILE A 7 -9.32 -18.05 -14.83
C ILE A 7 -7.98 -17.72 -15.49
N GLY A 8 -8.02 -17.35 -16.77
CA GLY A 8 -6.83 -16.95 -17.53
C GLY A 8 -6.22 -15.67 -16.91
N VAL A 9 -5.47 -15.84 -15.84
CA VAL A 9 -4.58 -14.80 -15.34
C VAL A 9 -3.46 -14.70 -16.36
N ALA A 10 -3.44 -13.59 -17.11
CA ALA A 10 -2.43 -13.34 -18.12
C ALA A 10 -1.05 -13.53 -17.48
N ALA A 11 -0.24 -14.42 -18.06
CA ALA A 11 1.11 -14.68 -17.62
C ALA A 11 1.87 -13.34 -17.50
N ALA A 12 2.63 -13.17 -16.41
CA ALA A 12 3.45 -11.99 -16.20
C ALA A 12 4.29 -11.70 -17.46
N LYS A 13 4.24 -10.45 -17.95
CA LYS A 13 5.02 -10.04 -19.12
C LYS A 13 6.49 -10.36 -18.88
N ARG A 14 7.17 -10.86 -19.91
CA ARG A 14 8.63 -11.07 -19.87
C ARG A 14 9.32 -9.74 -19.49
N PRO A 15 10.45 -9.75 -18.77
CA PRO A 15 11.18 -8.54 -18.34
C PRO A 15 11.40 -7.50 -19.46
N MET A 16 11.69 -7.94 -20.67
CA MET A 16 11.83 -7.09 -21.86
C MET A 16 10.55 -6.31 -22.18
N GLY A 17 9.37 -6.93 -22.09
CA GLY A 17 8.09 -6.26 -22.35
C GLY A 17 7.82 -5.14 -21.34
N THR A 18 8.18 -5.33 -20.07
CA THR A 18 8.04 -4.32 -19.02
C THR A 18 8.96 -3.11 -19.28
N ARG A 19 10.21 -3.37 -19.68
CA ARG A 19 11.18 -2.32 -20.06
C ARG A 19 10.72 -1.49 -21.23
N LEU A 20 10.27 -2.13 -22.31
CA LEU A 20 9.75 -1.44 -23.49
C LEU A 20 8.51 -0.62 -23.15
N SER A 21 7.62 -1.13 -22.30
CA SER A 21 6.43 -0.39 -21.85
C SER A 21 6.81 0.83 -21.02
N ALA A 22 7.80 0.74 -20.13
CA ALA A 22 8.29 1.88 -19.35
C ALA A 22 8.97 2.94 -20.25
N ALA A 23 9.79 2.52 -21.20
CA ALA A 23 10.41 3.42 -22.18
C ALA A 23 9.35 4.12 -23.04
N ALA A 24 8.38 3.38 -23.56
CA ALA A 24 7.26 3.95 -24.31
C ALA A 24 6.47 4.97 -23.50
N PHE A 25 6.23 4.68 -22.20
CA PHE A 25 5.55 5.60 -21.30
C PHE A 25 6.31 6.92 -21.11
N LEU A 26 7.64 6.87 -20.96
CA LEU A 26 8.51 8.06 -20.88
C LEU A 26 8.46 8.88 -22.18
N VAL A 27 8.54 8.21 -23.34
CA VAL A 27 8.45 8.87 -24.65
C VAL A 27 7.08 9.55 -24.82
N VAL A 28 5.99 8.85 -24.52
CA VAL A 28 4.63 9.41 -24.58
C VAL A 28 4.49 10.62 -23.65
N SER A 29 5.03 10.53 -22.42
CA SER A 29 5.01 11.67 -21.48
C SER A 29 5.75 12.88 -22.04
N ALA A 30 6.92 12.67 -22.66
CA ALA A 30 7.70 13.75 -23.30
C ALA A 30 6.93 14.37 -24.50
N VAL A 31 6.34 13.54 -25.35
CA VAL A 31 5.54 14.00 -26.50
C VAL A 31 4.32 14.79 -26.05
N VAL A 32 3.59 14.30 -25.04
CA VAL A 32 2.42 15.01 -24.49
C VAL A 32 2.85 16.34 -23.88
N ALA A 33 3.92 16.36 -23.09
CA ALA A 33 4.46 17.60 -22.51
C ALA A 33 4.84 18.60 -23.60
N TRP A 34 5.53 18.16 -24.65
CA TRP A 34 5.88 19.01 -25.79
C TRP A 34 4.64 19.53 -26.52
N ALA A 35 3.67 18.66 -26.80
CA ALA A 35 2.42 19.04 -27.45
C ALA A 35 1.64 20.09 -26.64
N THR A 36 1.64 20.00 -25.30
CA THR A 36 0.94 20.98 -24.45
C THR A 36 1.59 22.36 -24.46
N ILE A 37 2.86 22.46 -24.82
CA ILE A 37 3.57 23.74 -24.94
C ILE A 37 3.40 24.34 -26.34
N THR A 38 3.32 23.50 -27.38
CA THR A 38 3.33 23.94 -28.78
C THR A 38 1.92 24.04 -29.42
N VAL A 39 0.93 23.34 -28.87
CA VAL A 39 -0.39 23.23 -29.44
C VAL A 39 -1.47 23.71 -28.45
N PRO A 40 -2.09 24.88 -28.65
CA PRO A 40 -3.10 25.45 -27.73
C PRO A 40 -4.26 24.51 -27.42
N PHE A 41 -4.71 23.72 -28.39
CA PHE A 41 -5.78 22.72 -28.19
C PHE A 41 -5.36 21.63 -27.20
N ALA A 42 -4.11 21.11 -27.30
CA ALA A 42 -3.57 20.10 -26.37
C ALA A 42 -3.49 20.66 -24.93
N ALA A 43 -3.10 21.94 -24.79
CA ALA A 43 -3.10 22.63 -23.51
C ALA A 43 -4.50 22.67 -22.88
N ARG A 44 -5.55 23.03 -23.65
CA ARG A 44 -6.93 23.06 -23.16
C ARG A 44 -7.45 21.67 -22.76
N VAL A 45 -7.13 20.65 -23.55
CA VAL A 45 -7.48 19.25 -23.22
C VAL A 45 -6.82 18.84 -21.89
N LEU A 46 -5.53 19.15 -21.70
CA LEU A 46 -4.83 18.84 -20.46
C LEU A 46 -5.46 19.59 -19.27
N GLN A 47 -5.80 20.87 -19.41
CA GLN A 47 -6.49 21.65 -18.38
C GLN A 47 -7.83 21.02 -17.97
N LEU A 48 -8.62 20.54 -18.95
CA LEU A 48 -9.87 19.82 -18.67
C LEU A 48 -9.61 18.52 -17.91
N VAL A 49 -8.62 17.71 -18.33
CA VAL A 49 -8.23 16.47 -17.64
C VAL A 49 -7.82 16.74 -16.19
N ILE A 50 -7.05 17.82 -15.97
CA ILE A 50 -6.64 18.27 -14.64
C ILE A 50 -7.86 18.65 -13.79
N ALA A 51 -8.78 19.45 -14.33
CA ALA A 51 -10.00 19.88 -13.62
C ALA A 51 -10.86 18.68 -13.20
N VAL A 52 -11.05 17.72 -14.11
CA VAL A 52 -11.77 16.46 -13.83
C VAL A 52 -11.04 15.64 -12.76
N SER A 53 -9.71 15.56 -12.82
CA SER A 53 -8.90 14.85 -11.82
C SER A 53 -9.01 15.49 -10.44
N ILE A 54 -9.01 16.82 -10.34
CA ILE A 54 -9.22 17.54 -9.07
C ILE A 54 -10.62 17.23 -8.51
N ALA A 55 -11.66 17.32 -9.35
CA ALA A 55 -13.01 17.03 -8.92
C ALA A 55 -13.13 15.58 -8.41
N TYR A 56 -12.50 14.63 -9.09
CA TYR A 56 -12.45 13.22 -8.67
C TYR A 56 -11.73 13.07 -7.32
N VAL A 57 -10.55 13.64 -7.15
CA VAL A 57 -9.79 13.58 -5.88
C VAL A 57 -10.57 14.23 -4.75
N ALA A 58 -11.20 15.39 -4.98
CA ALA A 58 -12.05 16.05 -3.99
C ALA A 58 -13.24 15.16 -3.57
N TRP A 59 -13.86 14.50 -4.54
CA TRP A 59 -14.96 13.57 -4.29
C TRP A 59 -14.50 12.34 -3.49
N LEU A 60 -13.35 11.75 -3.84
CA LEU A 60 -12.74 10.66 -3.07
C LEU A 60 -12.43 11.09 -1.63
N ALA A 61 -11.80 12.25 -1.45
CA ALA A 61 -11.48 12.81 -0.13
C ALA A 61 -12.74 13.00 0.73
N TRP A 62 -13.81 13.52 0.13
CA TRP A 62 -15.10 13.71 0.81
C TRP A 62 -15.75 12.38 1.18
N ARG A 63 -15.82 11.42 0.24
CA ARG A 63 -16.38 10.07 0.48
C ARG A 63 -15.55 9.34 1.55
N GLY A 64 -14.23 9.32 1.39
CA GLY A 64 -13.31 8.66 2.29
C GLY A 64 -13.34 9.23 3.71
N SER A 65 -13.36 10.56 3.86
CA SER A 65 -13.48 11.19 5.17
C SER A 65 -14.80 10.86 5.88
N ARG A 66 -15.89 10.65 5.16
CA ARG A 66 -17.17 10.19 5.74
C ARG A 66 -17.08 8.76 6.23
N VAL A 67 -16.47 7.86 5.45
CA VAL A 67 -16.26 6.46 5.85
C VAL A 67 -15.37 6.41 7.09
N MET A 68 -14.24 7.09 7.07
CA MET A 68 -13.31 7.15 8.22
C MET A 68 -14.00 7.69 9.48
N ARG A 69 -14.74 8.80 9.38
CA ARG A 69 -15.45 9.37 10.55
C ARG A 69 -16.46 8.38 11.12
N ARG A 70 -17.23 7.67 10.29
CA ARG A 70 -18.18 6.65 10.74
C ARG A 70 -17.47 5.48 11.40
N ALA A 71 -16.39 4.98 10.80
CA ALA A 71 -15.60 3.89 11.34
C ALA A 71 -14.96 4.27 12.69
N TYR A 72 -14.36 5.45 12.81
CA TYR A 72 -13.81 5.92 14.08
C TYR A 72 -14.88 6.23 15.14
N ALA A 73 -16.05 6.73 14.75
CA ALA A 73 -17.17 6.90 15.67
C ALA A 73 -17.65 5.54 16.20
N PHE A 74 -17.82 4.56 15.31
CA PHE A 74 -18.19 3.19 15.68
C PHE A 74 -17.14 2.54 16.61
N GLY A 75 -15.87 2.70 16.32
CA GLY A 75 -14.77 2.21 17.16
C GLY A 75 -14.72 2.86 18.56
N ARG A 76 -15.27 4.08 18.72
CA ARG A 76 -15.32 4.82 20.00
C ARG A 76 -16.63 4.65 20.77
N SER A 77 -17.75 4.44 20.10
CA SER A 77 -19.09 4.39 20.71
C SER A 77 -19.48 3.02 21.27
N GLY A 78 -18.51 2.12 21.45
CA GLY A 78 -18.76 0.85 22.10
C GLY A 78 -19.48 -0.15 21.21
N ALA A 79 -18.96 -0.45 20.04
CA ALA A 79 -18.95 -1.84 19.65
C ALA A 79 -18.44 -2.58 20.90
N ALA A 80 -19.23 -3.52 21.44
CA ALA A 80 -18.97 -4.17 22.72
C ALA A 80 -17.47 -4.34 22.94
N GLU A 81 -16.95 -3.92 24.11
CA GLU A 81 -15.52 -4.06 24.36
C GLU A 81 -15.09 -5.44 23.93
N PRO A 82 -13.96 -5.57 23.20
CA PRO A 82 -13.50 -6.87 22.73
C PRO A 82 -13.44 -7.83 23.91
N THR A 83 -14.24 -8.88 23.86
CA THR A 83 -14.34 -9.86 24.95
C THR A 83 -13.13 -10.80 24.99
N GLY A 84 -12.30 -10.77 23.96
CA GLY A 84 -11.27 -11.75 23.71
C GLY A 84 -11.81 -13.05 23.11
N ARG A 85 -13.12 -13.19 22.95
CA ARG A 85 -13.75 -14.41 22.47
C ARG A 85 -13.88 -14.40 20.95
N ALA A 86 -13.40 -15.47 20.32
CA ALA A 86 -13.44 -15.67 18.87
C ALA A 86 -14.71 -16.42 18.40
N ALA A 87 -15.74 -16.54 19.25
CA ALA A 87 -16.96 -17.27 18.91
C ALA A 87 -17.54 -16.76 17.57
N GLY A 88 -17.70 -17.68 16.60
CA GLY A 88 -18.17 -17.35 15.26
C GLY A 88 -17.18 -16.59 14.37
N LEU A 89 -15.93 -16.42 14.79
CA LEU A 89 -14.83 -15.85 14.02
C LEU A 89 -13.91 -16.95 13.43
N PRO A 90 -13.23 -16.68 12.31
CA PRO A 90 -12.37 -17.68 11.66
C PRO A 90 -11.10 -17.98 12.46
N PHE A 91 -10.52 -19.17 12.26
CA PHE A 91 -9.16 -19.45 12.68
C PHE A 91 -8.17 -18.67 11.81
N VAL A 92 -7.24 -17.94 12.43
CA VAL A 92 -6.31 -17.05 11.73
C VAL A 92 -4.87 -17.55 11.86
N SER A 93 -4.16 -17.64 10.73
CA SER A 93 -2.70 -17.83 10.72
C SER A 93 -2.02 -16.49 10.46
N LEU A 94 -1.21 -16.02 11.40
CA LEU A 94 -0.40 -14.82 11.26
C LEU A 94 1.02 -15.21 10.80
N VAL A 95 1.55 -14.50 9.81
CA VAL A 95 2.93 -14.64 9.34
C VAL A 95 3.69 -13.37 9.67
N LEU A 96 4.83 -13.51 10.36
CA LEU A 96 5.79 -12.46 10.65
C LEU A 96 7.09 -12.75 9.87
N PRO A 97 7.26 -12.20 8.67
CA PRO A 97 8.55 -12.29 7.98
C PRO A 97 9.55 -11.35 8.64
N ALA A 98 10.72 -11.85 8.99
CA ALA A 98 11.78 -11.08 9.63
C ALA A 98 13.13 -11.36 8.95
N ARG A 99 13.95 -10.32 8.83
CA ARG A 99 15.33 -10.46 8.35
C ARG A 99 16.20 -9.34 8.84
N ASN A 100 17.25 -9.68 9.59
CA ASN A 100 18.16 -8.74 10.25
C ASN A 100 17.39 -7.67 11.07
N GLU A 101 16.46 -8.12 11.89
CA GLU A 101 15.56 -7.30 12.70
C GLU A 101 15.62 -7.68 14.18
N ALA A 102 16.81 -8.13 14.64
CA ALA A 102 17.03 -8.60 16.02
C ALA A 102 16.57 -7.58 17.08
N THR A 103 16.66 -6.28 16.78
CA THR A 103 16.30 -5.18 17.70
C THR A 103 14.79 -5.01 17.90
N VAL A 104 13.97 -5.46 16.96
CA VAL A 104 12.51 -5.18 16.95
C VAL A 104 11.64 -6.44 16.99
N VAL A 105 12.11 -7.56 16.42
CA VAL A 105 11.31 -8.78 16.26
C VAL A 105 10.79 -9.33 17.57
N GLY A 106 11.57 -9.29 18.64
CA GLY A 106 11.18 -9.79 19.97
C GLY A 106 9.92 -9.10 20.49
N ALA A 107 9.84 -7.80 20.32
CA ALA A 107 8.70 -7.01 20.75
C ALA A 107 7.45 -7.21 19.87
N ALA A 108 7.62 -7.45 18.57
CA ALA A 108 6.51 -7.81 17.69
C ALA A 108 5.95 -9.20 18.05
N VAL A 109 6.82 -10.18 18.31
CA VAL A 109 6.42 -11.52 18.78
C VAL A 109 5.68 -11.44 20.12
N ALA A 110 6.18 -10.66 21.06
CA ALA A 110 5.49 -10.44 22.34
C ALA A 110 4.10 -9.80 22.16
N ALA A 111 3.97 -8.85 21.23
CA ALA A 111 2.68 -8.22 20.92
C ALA A 111 1.67 -9.22 20.33
N VAL A 112 2.08 -10.09 19.40
CA VAL A 112 1.18 -11.13 18.86
C VAL A 112 0.89 -12.24 19.86
N ALA A 113 1.81 -12.54 20.79
CA ALA A 113 1.57 -13.48 21.88
C ALA A 113 0.52 -12.97 22.90
N ALA A 114 0.42 -11.65 23.05
CA ALA A 114 -0.55 -11.00 23.94
C ALA A 114 -1.95 -10.82 23.33
N LEU A 115 -2.19 -11.30 22.12
CA LEU A 115 -3.50 -11.19 21.46
C LEU A 115 -4.56 -11.95 22.22
N ARG A 116 -5.69 -11.29 22.46
CA ARG A 116 -6.88 -11.89 23.05
C ARG A 116 -7.82 -12.31 21.91
N TYR A 117 -7.67 -13.56 21.49
CA TYR A 117 -8.47 -14.16 20.43
C TYR A 117 -8.60 -15.68 20.71
N HIS A 118 -9.55 -16.06 21.57
CA HIS A 118 -9.66 -17.39 22.14
C HIS A 118 -11.07 -17.94 21.97
N ASP A 119 -11.21 -19.26 21.97
CA ASP A 119 -12.50 -19.92 22.07
C ASP A 119 -13.11 -19.84 23.49
N ASP A 120 -14.26 -20.47 23.69
CA ASP A 120 -14.92 -20.48 25.00
C ASP A 120 -14.15 -21.31 26.05
N ALA A 121 -13.24 -22.18 25.62
CA ALA A 121 -12.33 -22.93 26.47
C ALA A 121 -11.03 -22.16 26.77
N ASN A 122 -10.95 -20.90 26.38
CA ASN A 122 -9.76 -20.04 26.49
C ASN A 122 -8.54 -20.55 25.69
N THR A 123 -8.78 -21.33 24.62
CA THR A 123 -7.74 -21.80 23.71
C THR A 123 -7.54 -20.78 22.59
N PRO A 124 -6.27 -20.42 22.26
CA PRO A 124 -6.02 -19.53 21.12
C PRO A 124 -6.60 -20.06 19.81
N THR A 125 -7.45 -19.28 19.15
CA THR A 125 -8.01 -19.60 17.82
C THR A 125 -7.21 -18.95 16.70
N TYR A 126 -5.95 -18.78 16.93
CA TYR A 126 -4.96 -18.30 15.95
C TYR A 126 -3.62 -19.02 16.15
N GLU A 127 -2.79 -18.96 15.14
CA GLU A 127 -1.41 -19.39 15.20
C GLU A 127 -0.51 -18.32 14.59
N VAL A 128 0.77 -18.34 14.97
CA VAL A 128 1.77 -17.39 14.46
C VAL A 128 2.98 -18.15 13.94
N LEU A 129 3.39 -17.85 12.72
CA LEU A 129 4.64 -18.32 12.16
C LEU A 129 5.58 -17.13 11.95
N VAL A 130 6.61 -17.04 12.76
CA VAL A 130 7.72 -16.10 12.57
C VAL A 130 8.71 -16.76 11.61
N VAL A 131 9.00 -16.10 10.48
CA VAL A 131 9.93 -16.63 9.46
C VAL A 131 11.19 -15.79 9.45
N ASP A 132 12.29 -16.35 9.97
CA ASP A 132 13.63 -15.78 9.80
C ASP A 132 14.15 -16.09 8.39
N ASP A 133 14.18 -15.11 7.50
CA ASP A 133 14.62 -15.26 6.10
C ASP A 133 16.15 -15.20 5.95
N GLY A 134 16.84 -16.10 6.63
CA GLY A 134 18.29 -16.20 6.55
C GLY A 134 19.01 -14.98 7.08
N SER A 135 18.64 -14.52 8.28
CA SER A 135 19.32 -13.42 8.95
C SER A 135 20.78 -13.74 9.25
N THR A 136 21.59 -12.69 9.29
CA THR A 136 23.02 -12.75 9.66
C THR A 136 23.27 -12.19 11.07
N ASP A 137 22.22 -11.72 11.74
CA ASP A 137 22.20 -11.26 13.11
C ASP A 137 21.38 -12.23 14.00
N ASP A 138 21.13 -11.85 15.25
CA ASP A 138 20.42 -12.66 16.26
C ASP A 138 18.88 -12.66 16.10
N THR A 139 18.33 -12.27 14.93
CA THR A 139 16.87 -12.20 14.68
C THR A 139 16.16 -13.50 15.02
N GLY A 140 16.70 -14.65 14.57
CA GLY A 140 16.08 -15.95 14.82
C GLY A 140 16.08 -16.33 16.29
N ASP A 141 17.15 -16.02 17.03
CA ASP A 141 17.25 -16.29 18.47
C ASP A 141 16.32 -15.38 19.27
N ALA A 142 16.26 -14.11 18.93
CA ALA A 142 15.33 -13.14 19.53
C ALA A 142 13.87 -13.56 19.34
N ALA A 143 13.51 -14.02 18.12
CA ALA A 143 12.16 -14.52 17.82
C ALA A 143 11.83 -15.79 18.65
N ARG A 144 12.74 -16.78 18.70
CA ARG A 144 12.54 -18.01 19.48
C ARG A 144 12.41 -17.71 20.97
N LYS A 145 13.25 -16.83 21.51
CA LYS A 145 13.19 -16.41 22.92
C LYS A 145 11.85 -15.75 23.24
N ALA A 146 11.37 -14.85 22.38
CA ALA A 146 10.11 -14.16 22.59
C ALA A 146 8.88 -15.08 22.43
N ALA A 147 8.98 -16.13 21.60
CA ALA A 147 7.93 -17.15 21.42
C ALA A 147 7.92 -18.22 22.53
N ALA A 148 8.91 -18.24 23.42
CA ALA A 148 9.03 -19.28 24.44
C ALA A 148 7.82 -19.30 25.37
N GLY A 149 7.21 -20.49 25.54
CA GLY A 149 6.00 -20.69 26.36
C GLY A 149 4.66 -20.50 25.61
N ALA A 150 4.65 -19.95 24.40
CA ALA A 150 3.45 -19.79 23.57
C ALA A 150 3.35 -20.93 22.54
N THR A 151 2.60 -21.98 22.83
CA THR A 151 2.52 -23.20 21.98
C THR A 151 1.92 -22.95 20.59
N HIS A 152 1.18 -21.86 20.40
CA HIS A 152 0.59 -21.43 19.14
C HIS A 152 1.51 -20.53 18.30
N ILE A 153 2.75 -20.26 18.78
CA ILE A 153 3.75 -19.45 18.07
C ILE A 153 4.96 -20.32 17.72
N GLN A 154 5.32 -20.33 16.45
CA GLN A 154 6.51 -21.01 15.94
C GLN A 154 7.46 -20.01 15.28
N ALA A 155 8.76 -20.12 15.60
CA ALA A 155 9.82 -19.40 14.89
C ALA A 155 10.62 -20.41 14.05
N ARG A 156 10.63 -20.21 12.73
CA ARG A 156 11.33 -21.06 11.77
C ARG A 156 12.32 -20.26 10.94
N ARG A 157 13.49 -20.84 10.73
CA ARG A 157 14.47 -20.30 9.79
C ARG A 157 14.23 -20.86 8.40
N ARG A 158 14.21 -19.98 7.42
CA ARG A 158 14.19 -20.28 6.00
C ARG A 158 15.56 -19.98 5.42
N GLU A 159 16.20 -20.96 4.79
CA GLU A 159 17.41 -20.70 4.01
C GLU A 159 17.03 -20.08 2.67
N PRO A 160 17.58 -18.92 2.30
CA PRO A 160 17.23 -18.26 1.06
C PRO A 160 17.67 -19.10 -0.15
N ALA A 161 16.71 -19.46 -1.00
CA ALA A 161 17.04 -20.07 -2.29
C ALA A 161 17.62 -19.05 -3.26
N ALA A 162 18.30 -19.52 -4.32
CA ALA A 162 18.80 -18.67 -5.40
C ALA A 162 17.67 -17.82 -6.01
N GLY A 163 18.00 -16.59 -6.41
CA GLY A 163 17.07 -15.64 -7.04
C GLY A 163 16.71 -14.43 -6.16
N PRO A 164 15.75 -13.61 -6.58
CA PRO A 164 15.42 -12.37 -5.90
C PRO A 164 14.86 -12.63 -4.50
N ARG A 165 15.28 -11.85 -3.53
CA ARG A 165 14.78 -11.91 -2.16
C ARG A 165 13.55 -11.02 -2.02
N THR A 166 12.38 -11.62 -2.05
CA THR A 166 11.10 -10.90 -1.94
C THR A 166 10.30 -11.38 -0.73
N LYS A 167 9.49 -10.51 -0.15
CA LYS A 167 8.57 -10.87 0.94
C LYS A 167 7.56 -11.94 0.47
N GLY A 168 7.10 -11.85 -0.80
CA GLY A 168 6.20 -12.84 -1.39
C GLY A 168 6.74 -14.28 -1.34
N ARG A 169 8.05 -14.47 -1.58
CA ARG A 169 8.70 -15.81 -1.44
C ARG A 169 8.70 -16.31 -0.01
N VAL A 170 8.88 -15.43 0.95
CA VAL A 170 8.82 -15.79 2.39
C VAL A 170 7.40 -16.22 2.75
N LEU A 171 6.41 -15.43 2.32
CA LEU A 171 4.99 -15.73 2.56
C LEU A 171 4.56 -17.03 1.86
N GLY A 172 4.99 -17.25 0.60
CA GLY A 172 4.73 -18.49 -0.13
C GLY A 172 5.35 -19.72 0.56
N TRP A 173 6.59 -19.60 1.05
CA TRP A 173 7.25 -20.66 1.83
C TRP A 173 6.53 -20.97 3.15
N ALA A 174 5.90 -19.97 3.76
CA ALA A 174 5.16 -20.16 5.00
C ALA A 174 3.88 -20.98 4.84
N MET A 175 3.21 -20.92 3.68
CA MET A 175 1.87 -21.49 3.45
C MET A 175 1.67 -22.95 3.88
N PRO A 176 2.60 -23.89 3.61
CA PRO A 176 2.44 -25.30 4.03
C PRO A 176 2.43 -25.51 5.55
N TYR A 177 2.90 -24.55 6.34
CA TYR A 177 2.95 -24.63 7.80
C TYR A 177 1.75 -23.98 8.48
N LEU A 178 0.84 -23.39 7.71
CA LEU A 178 -0.32 -22.64 8.19
C LEU A 178 -1.61 -23.43 8.04
N ARG A 179 -2.51 -23.34 9.04
CA ARG A 179 -3.78 -24.08 9.06
C ARG A 179 -5.00 -23.18 8.86
N GLY A 180 -4.85 -21.86 9.10
CA GLY A 180 -5.97 -20.93 9.14
C GLY A 180 -6.67 -20.74 7.80
N ASP A 181 -7.97 -20.51 7.85
CA ASP A 181 -8.79 -20.12 6.70
C ASP A 181 -8.51 -18.66 6.27
N VAL A 182 -7.94 -17.90 7.20
CA VAL A 182 -7.49 -16.52 7.00
C VAL A 182 -6.00 -16.44 7.27
N ILE A 183 -5.27 -15.88 6.31
CA ILE A 183 -3.83 -15.60 6.41
C ILE A 183 -3.66 -14.13 6.68
N GLY A 184 -3.04 -13.76 7.81
CA GLY A 184 -2.68 -12.40 8.18
C GLY A 184 -1.18 -12.18 8.04
N VAL A 185 -0.76 -10.98 7.66
CA VAL A 185 0.66 -10.59 7.55
C VAL A 185 0.91 -9.40 8.46
N ILE A 186 1.89 -9.56 9.34
CA ILE A 186 2.34 -8.55 10.31
C ILE A 186 3.85 -8.37 10.16
N ASP A 187 4.32 -7.17 9.98
CA ASP A 187 5.76 -6.89 9.86
C ASP A 187 6.47 -6.98 11.22
N ALA A 188 7.75 -7.33 11.22
CA ALA A 188 8.51 -7.60 12.44
C ALA A 188 8.79 -6.36 13.32
N ASP A 189 8.54 -5.15 12.82
CA ASP A 189 8.62 -3.89 13.58
C ASP A 189 7.26 -3.40 14.11
N THR A 190 6.22 -4.20 13.94
CA THR A 190 4.83 -3.82 14.21
C THR A 190 4.51 -3.88 15.71
N ARG A 191 3.69 -2.92 16.17
CA ARG A 191 2.98 -2.95 17.45
C ARG A 191 1.48 -3.07 17.18
N ILE A 192 0.82 -3.89 17.98
CA ILE A 192 -0.64 -4.11 17.92
C ILE A 192 -1.21 -4.18 19.34
N ALA A 193 -2.46 -3.74 19.47
CA ALA A 193 -3.18 -3.88 20.73
C ALA A 193 -3.63 -5.34 20.96
N PRO A 194 -3.78 -5.80 22.22
CA PRO A 194 -4.27 -7.16 22.51
C PRO A 194 -5.62 -7.50 21.88
N SER A 195 -6.46 -6.52 21.63
CA SER A 195 -7.78 -6.69 20.97
C SER A 195 -7.73 -6.61 19.42
N PHE A 196 -6.54 -6.43 18.84
CA PHE A 196 -6.37 -6.17 17.43
C PHE A 196 -7.05 -7.20 16.53
N LEU A 197 -6.77 -8.49 16.74
CA LEU A 197 -7.23 -9.55 15.87
C LEU A 197 -8.76 -9.73 15.93
N GLU A 198 -9.33 -9.70 17.12
CA GLU A 198 -10.78 -9.75 17.29
C GLU A 198 -11.47 -8.57 16.58
N ARG A 199 -10.95 -7.35 16.77
CA ARG A 199 -11.50 -6.15 16.12
C ARG A 199 -11.38 -6.23 14.60
N ALA A 200 -10.27 -6.72 14.08
CA ALA A 200 -10.06 -6.90 12.63
C ALA A 200 -11.05 -7.91 12.05
N MET A 201 -11.23 -9.06 12.67
CA MET A 201 -12.16 -10.11 12.18
C MET A 201 -13.61 -9.69 12.31
N ARG A 202 -14.00 -9.00 13.38
CA ARG A 202 -15.36 -8.42 13.51
C ARG A 202 -15.63 -7.31 12.49
N ALA A 203 -14.62 -6.50 12.18
CA ALA A 203 -14.71 -5.52 11.10
C ALA A 203 -14.94 -6.20 9.74
N TRP A 204 -14.24 -7.31 9.49
CA TRP A 204 -14.41 -8.08 8.24
C TRP A 204 -15.78 -8.75 8.13
N GLN A 205 -16.40 -9.16 9.24
CA GLN A 205 -17.78 -9.70 9.22
C GLN A 205 -18.82 -8.73 8.66
N ARG A 206 -18.55 -7.41 8.65
CA ARG A 206 -19.44 -6.41 8.04
C ARG A 206 -19.47 -6.49 6.51
N ASP A 207 -18.45 -7.13 5.91
CA ASP A 207 -18.36 -7.39 4.47
C ASP A 207 -17.90 -8.85 4.24
N PRO A 208 -18.81 -9.83 4.44
CA PRO A 208 -18.45 -11.24 4.38
C PRO A 208 -18.08 -11.72 2.97
N THR A 209 -18.36 -10.91 1.94
CA THR A 209 -18.05 -11.22 0.54
C THR A 209 -16.64 -10.76 0.15
N ALA A 210 -16.00 -9.93 0.95
CA ALA A 210 -14.62 -9.49 0.69
C ALA A 210 -13.63 -10.65 0.77
N ALA A 211 -12.72 -10.70 -0.20
CA ALA A 211 -11.66 -11.70 -0.28
C ALA A 211 -10.48 -11.39 0.65
N ALA A 212 -10.30 -10.11 0.97
CA ALA A 212 -9.21 -9.63 1.80
C ALA A 212 -9.64 -8.41 2.62
N LEU A 213 -8.89 -8.14 3.68
CA LEU A 213 -9.06 -6.99 4.57
C LEU A 213 -7.73 -6.25 4.72
N GLN A 214 -7.76 -4.93 4.66
CA GLN A 214 -6.65 -4.06 5.07
C GLN A 214 -7.07 -3.22 6.27
N VAL A 215 -6.25 -3.20 7.32
CA VAL A 215 -6.40 -2.28 8.46
C VAL A 215 -5.57 -1.00 8.26
N ALA A 216 -5.78 0.00 9.10
CA ALA A 216 -4.96 1.21 9.06
C ALA A 216 -3.51 0.92 9.45
N ARG A 217 -2.58 1.64 8.84
CA ARG A 217 -1.16 1.66 9.20
C ARG A 217 -0.83 3.03 9.74
N LEU A 218 -0.26 3.12 10.92
CA LEU A 218 0.04 4.41 11.57
C LEU A 218 1.48 4.40 12.07
N PRO A 219 2.25 5.49 11.88
CA PRO A 219 3.60 5.58 12.38
C PRO A 219 3.60 5.91 13.88
N ARG A 220 4.21 5.04 14.72
CA ARG A 220 4.33 5.26 16.16
C ARG A 220 5.29 6.38 16.52
N ASN A 221 6.32 6.61 15.70
CA ASN A 221 7.34 7.64 15.88
C ASN A 221 7.01 8.98 15.17
N ALA A 222 5.72 9.27 14.94
CA ALA A 222 5.28 10.47 14.24
C ALA A 222 5.77 11.79 14.87
N SER A 223 6.03 11.82 16.19
CA SER A 223 6.47 13.00 16.93
C SER A 223 7.99 13.25 16.86
N VAL A 224 8.79 12.28 16.42
CA VAL A 224 10.27 12.32 16.49
C VAL A 224 10.86 13.42 15.63
N SER A 225 10.35 13.62 14.42
CA SER A 225 10.91 14.59 13.49
C SER A 225 9.84 15.21 12.57
N TRP A 226 10.24 16.25 11.82
CA TRP A 226 9.43 16.77 10.72
C TRP A 226 9.11 15.67 9.69
N LEU A 227 10.11 14.84 9.36
CA LEU A 227 10.01 13.81 8.35
C LEU A 227 9.03 12.69 8.75
N THR A 228 9.09 12.23 9.99
CA THR A 228 8.17 11.20 10.51
C THR A 228 6.73 11.73 10.64
N ARG A 229 6.57 13.00 11.00
CA ARG A 229 5.25 13.66 11.04
C ARG A 229 4.65 13.83 9.64
N ALA A 230 5.48 14.12 8.64
CA ALA A 230 5.03 14.23 7.26
C ALA A 230 4.55 12.86 6.72
N GLN A 231 5.25 11.77 7.05
CA GLN A 231 4.83 10.41 6.73
C GLN A 231 3.52 10.02 7.44
N ALA A 232 3.30 10.49 8.67
CA ALA A 232 2.03 10.27 9.36
C ALA A 232 0.86 10.95 8.64
N ALA A 233 1.05 12.18 8.17
CA ALA A 233 0.04 12.86 7.36
C ALA A 233 -0.22 12.12 6.04
N GLU A 234 0.83 11.67 5.35
CA GLU A 234 0.71 10.85 4.12
C GLU A 234 -0.10 9.58 4.35
N GLN A 235 0.12 8.87 5.45
CA GLN A 235 -0.64 7.64 5.75
C GLN A 235 -2.13 7.92 5.99
N LEU A 236 -2.47 9.01 6.67
CA LEU A 236 -3.87 9.41 6.83
C LEU A 236 -4.52 9.79 5.49
N MET A 237 -3.75 10.38 4.57
CA MET A 237 -4.20 10.67 3.21
C MET A 237 -4.41 9.39 2.40
N ASP A 238 -3.52 8.40 2.51
CA ASP A 238 -3.68 7.09 1.87
C ASP A 238 -4.93 6.38 2.40
N ILE A 239 -5.14 6.33 3.72
CA ILE A 239 -6.34 5.74 4.32
C ILE A 239 -7.61 6.45 3.79
N ALA A 240 -7.62 7.78 3.70
CA ALA A 240 -8.76 8.52 3.17
C ALA A 240 -9.00 8.20 1.68
N SER A 241 -7.95 8.13 0.88
CA SER A 241 -8.03 7.73 -0.53
C SER A 241 -8.59 6.32 -0.67
N GLN A 242 -8.05 5.35 0.05
CA GLN A 242 -8.52 3.96 0.04
C GLN A 242 -9.99 3.85 0.47
N CYS A 243 -10.39 4.55 1.54
CA CYS A 243 -11.78 4.59 2.00
C CYS A 243 -12.71 5.23 0.95
N GLY A 244 -12.23 6.25 0.24
CA GLY A 244 -12.97 6.89 -0.85
C GLY A 244 -13.19 5.94 -2.03
N ARG A 245 -12.13 5.28 -2.48
CA ARG A 245 -12.16 4.28 -3.56
C ARG A 245 -13.07 3.11 -3.20
N TRP A 246 -12.94 2.57 -1.98
CA TRP A 246 -13.82 1.50 -1.48
C TRP A 246 -15.29 1.93 -1.46
N ALA A 247 -15.58 3.15 -0.97
CA ALA A 247 -16.94 3.68 -0.87
C ALA A 247 -17.62 3.97 -2.21
N THR A 248 -16.87 3.91 -3.30
CA THR A 248 -17.32 4.13 -4.67
C THR A 248 -17.25 2.86 -5.52
N ASP A 249 -17.22 1.69 -4.88
CA ASP A 249 -17.02 0.38 -5.50
C ASP A 249 -15.73 0.30 -6.34
N GLY A 250 -14.74 1.09 -5.96
CA GLY A 250 -13.42 1.13 -6.59
C GLY A 250 -12.49 0.00 -6.15
N THR A 251 -11.21 0.18 -6.43
CA THR A 251 -10.17 -0.81 -6.17
C THR A 251 -9.40 -0.48 -4.88
N ALA A 252 -9.98 -0.74 -3.71
CA ALA A 252 -9.20 -0.71 -2.47
C ALA A 252 -8.08 -1.77 -2.51
N GLU A 253 -6.94 -1.48 -1.89
CA GLU A 253 -5.72 -2.28 -2.04
C GLU A 253 -5.12 -2.66 -0.68
N LEU A 254 -4.42 -3.80 -0.65
CA LEU A 254 -3.56 -4.20 0.45
C LEU A 254 -2.31 -3.31 0.52
N ARG A 255 -1.74 -3.16 1.74
CA ARG A 255 -0.61 -2.27 2.03
C ARG A 255 0.54 -2.97 2.77
N GLY A 256 0.63 -4.30 2.66
CA GLY A 256 1.77 -5.12 3.09
C GLY A 256 1.82 -5.43 4.59
N ASN A 257 1.38 -4.53 5.46
CA ASN A 257 1.35 -4.72 6.91
C ASN A 257 -0.08 -4.61 7.42
N GLY A 258 -0.50 -5.47 8.34
CA GLY A 258 -1.88 -5.52 8.83
C GLY A 258 -2.88 -5.91 7.73
N MET A 259 -2.47 -6.74 6.80
CA MET A 259 -3.34 -7.28 5.76
C MET A 259 -3.76 -8.71 6.08
N PHE A 260 -4.98 -9.05 5.68
CA PHE A 260 -5.56 -10.38 5.82
C PHE A 260 -6.17 -10.82 4.50
N VAL A 261 -6.06 -12.09 4.17
CA VAL A 261 -6.63 -12.66 2.94
C VAL A 261 -7.24 -14.03 3.24
N ARG A 262 -8.39 -14.34 2.66
CA ARG A 262 -8.95 -15.68 2.72
C ARG A 262 -8.06 -16.65 1.97
N ARG A 263 -7.74 -17.79 2.57
CA ARG A 263 -6.89 -18.81 1.96
C ARG A 263 -7.40 -19.23 0.57
N ASN A 264 -8.69 -19.51 0.45
CA ASN A 264 -9.29 -19.91 -0.82
C ASN A 264 -9.19 -18.83 -1.91
N ALA A 265 -9.30 -17.54 -1.53
CA ALA A 265 -9.14 -16.43 -2.46
C ALA A 265 -7.68 -16.28 -2.91
N LEU A 266 -6.73 -16.41 -1.96
CA LEU A 266 -5.30 -16.39 -2.25
C LEU A 266 -4.92 -17.54 -3.22
N GLU A 267 -5.38 -18.76 -2.94
CA GLU A 267 -5.14 -19.94 -3.77
C GLU A 267 -5.78 -19.80 -5.16
N ALA A 268 -7.00 -19.27 -5.23
CA ALA A 268 -7.72 -19.05 -6.50
C ALA A 268 -6.99 -18.09 -7.46
N VAL A 269 -6.20 -17.16 -6.94
CA VAL A 269 -5.40 -16.24 -7.75
C VAL A 269 -3.94 -16.67 -7.89
N GLY A 270 -3.56 -17.87 -7.46
CA GLY A 270 -2.23 -18.46 -7.66
C GLY A 270 -1.22 -18.21 -6.53
N GLY A 271 -1.69 -17.84 -5.34
CA GLY A 271 -0.83 -17.68 -4.15
C GLY A 271 -0.02 -16.38 -4.15
N TRP A 272 1.06 -16.33 -3.36
CA TRP A 272 1.98 -15.20 -3.30
C TRP A 272 2.92 -15.17 -4.49
N SER A 273 3.23 -13.97 -4.99
CA SER A 273 4.16 -13.80 -6.11
C SER A 273 5.62 -13.85 -5.65
N ASP A 274 6.42 -14.72 -6.25
CA ASP A 274 7.85 -14.87 -5.95
C ASP A 274 8.71 -13.70 -6.45
N HIS A 275 8.19 -12.89 -7.37
CA HIS A 275 8.96 -11.87 -8.09
C HIS A 275 8.48 -10.44 -7.83
N ALA A 276 7.36 -10.26 -7.13
CA ALA A 276 6.83 -8.93 -6.88
C ALA A 276 7.68 -8.17 -5.85
N LEU A 277 8.00 -6.90 -6.14
CA LEU A 277 8.65 -5.99 -5.20
C LEU A 277 7.68 -5.47 -4.14
N THR A 278 6.38 -5.48 -4.48
CA THR A 278 5.24 -5.10 -3.63
C THR A 278 4.19 -6.21 -3.79
N GLU A 279 4.34 -7.27 -3.02
CA GLU A 279 3.50 -8.47 -3.08
C GLU A 279 2.04 -8.20 -2.73
N ASP A 280 1.81 -7.22 -1.88
CA ASP A 280 0.53 -6.70 -1.44
C ASP A 280 -0.28 -6.05 -2.57
N LEU A 281 0.34 -5.11 -3.27
CA LEU A 281 -0.27 -4.41 -4.40
C LEU A 281 -0.47 -5.34 -5.58
N GLU A 282 0.48 -6.23 -5.83
CA GLU A 282 0.40 -7.24 -6.88
C GLU A 282 -0.75 -8.22 -6.62
N LEU A 283 -0.88 -8.72 -5.38
CA LEU A 283 -1.99 -9.57 -4.96
C LEU A 283 -3.34 -8.83 -5.09
N SER A 284 -3.42 -7.57 -4.66
CA SER A 284 -4.63 -6.74 -4.80
C SER A 284 -5.06 -6.64 -6.26
N THR A 285 -4.10 -6.51 -7.16
CA THR A 285 -4.35 -6.44 -8.60
C THR A 285 -4.92 -7.75 -9.14
N ARG A 286 -4.36 -8.90 -8.75
CA ARG A 286 -4.88 -10.22 -9.17
C ARG A 286 -6.26 -10.50 -8.58
N LEU A 287 -6.49 -10.17 -7.31
CA LEU A 287 -7.81 -10.28 -6.70
C LEU A 287 -8.84 -9.44 -7.47
N SER A 288 -8.52 -8.17 -7.74
CA SER A 288 -9.41 -7.28 -8.51
C SER A 288 -9.68 -7.81 -9.92
N ALA A 289 -8.66 -8.26 -10.66
CA ALA A 289 -8.81 -8.85 -11.98
C ALA A 289 -9.71 -10.11 -11.99
N ALA A 290 -9.69 -10.87 -10.89
CA ALA A 290 -10.57 -12.01 -10.67
C ALA A 290 -12.01 -11.63 -10.25
N GLY A 291 -12.32 -10.34 -10.13
CA GLY A 291 -13.62 -9.84 -9.66
C GLY A 291 -13.78 -9.83 -8.13
N LEU A 292 -12.74 -10.24 -7.40
CA LEU A 292 -12.71 -10.20 -5.93
C LEU A 292 -12.39 -8.80 -5.43
N HIS A 293 -12.75 -8.49 -4.17
CA HIS A 293 -12.47 -7.16 -3.62
C HIS A 293 -11.83 -7.22 -2.23
N VAL A 294 -11.17 -6.12 -1.89
CA VAL A 294 -10.57 -5.86 -0.59
C VAL A 294 -11.49 -4.93 0.19
N THR A 295 -11.77 -5.27 1.45
CA THR A 295 -12.46 -4.38 2.39
C THR A 295 -11.48 -3.69 3.32
N LEU A 296 -11.94 -2.65 4.02
CA LEU A 296 -11.10 -1.82 4.87
C LEU A 296 -11.65 -1.75 6.30
N ALA A 297 -10.75 -1.73 7.28
CA ALA A 297 -11.06 -1.43 8.67
C ALA A 297 -10.19 -0.27 9.19
N PRO A 298 -10.50 0.98 8.81
CA PRO A 298 -9.67 2.13 9.19
C PRO A 298 -9.67 2.42 10.71
N GLU A 299 -10.64 1.88 11.46
CA GLU A 299 -10.72 1.97 12.92
C GLU A 299 -9.85 0.95 13.68
N VAL A 300 -9.25 0.01 12.96
CA VAL A 300 -8.29 -0.96 13.49
C VAL A 300 -6.93 -0.63 12.91
N ALA A 301 -5.89 -0.52 13.74
CA ALA A 301 -4.60 -0.09 13.28
C ALA A 301 -3.47 -1.04 13.70
N VAL A 302 -2.47 -1.15 12.83
CA VAL A 302 -1.12 -1.56 13.18
C VAL A 302 -0.26 -0.30 13.30
N GLU A 303 0.66 -0.31 14.27
CA GLU A 303 1.63 0.77 14.43
C GLU A 303 2.99 0.29 13.94
N GLU A 304 3.62 1.08 13.08
CA GLU A 304 4.91 0.77 12.45
C GLU A 304 5.91 1.91 12.66
N GLU A 305 7.15 1.71 12.29
CA GLU A 305 8.18 2.74 12.39
C GLU A 305 8.36 3.47 11.07
N ALA A 306 8.03 4.77 11.05
CA ALA A 306 8.36 5.63 9.91
C ALA A 306 9.88 5.82 9.81
N VAL A 307 10.41 5.92 8.60
CA VAL A 307 11.84 6.15 8.38
C VAL A 307 12.27 7.55 8.83
N GLU A 308 13.41 7.64 9.49
CA GLU A 308 13.89 8.87 10.12
C GLU A 308 14.90 9.65 9.26
N THR A 309 15.38 9.07 8.16
CA THR A 309 16.36 9.71 7.28
C THR A 309 15.89 9.82 5.84
N LEU A 310 16.28 10.89 5.14
CA LEU A 310 15.94 11.10 3.73
C LEU A 310 16.51 9.99 2.83
N GLY A 311 17.69 9.45 3.14
CA GLY A 311 18.29 8.35 2.39
C GLY A 311 17.46 7.07 2.50
N ALA A 312 16.99 6.71 3.71
CA ALA A 312 16.11 5.56 3.91
C ALA A 312 14.75 5.76 3.23
N LEU A 313 14.18 6.98 3.33
CA LEU A 313 12.96 7.35 2.63
C LEU A 313 13.11 7.17 1.13
N TRP A 314 14.17 7.71 0.53
CA TRP A 314 14.43 7.60 -0.90
C TRP A 314 14.44 6.16 -1.39
N HIS A 315 15.20 5.27 -0.71
CA HIS A 315 15.27 3.87 -1.08
C HIS A 315 13.91 3.16 -0.93
N GLN A 316 13.17 3.47 0.12
CA GLN A 316 11.84 2.92 0.34
C GLN A 316 10.85 3.36 -0.75
N ARG A 317 10.83 4.66 -1.09
CA ARG A 317 9.91 5.23 -2.08
C ARG A 317 10.22 4.78 -3.51
N ILE A 318 11.47 4.71 -3.89
CA ILE A 318 11.87 4.14 -5.19
C ILE A 318 11.38 2.69 -5.31
N ARG A 319 11.56 1.87 -4.28
CA ARG A 319 11.07 0.49 -4.28
C ARG A 319 9.54 0.42 -4.43
N TRP A 320 8.81 1.27 -3.71
CA TRP A 320 7.35 1.31 -3.80
C TRP A 320 6.86 1.78 -5.18
N ALA A 321 7.46 2.82 -5.72
CA ALA A 321 7.16 3.30 -7.06
C ALA A 321 7.47 2.23 -8.12
N GLU A 322 8.65 1.61 -8.04
CA GLU A 322 9.06 0.58 -8.99
C GLU A 322 8.13 -0.64 -8.93
N GLY A 323 7.75 -1.10 -7.73
CA GLY A 323 6.78 -2.18 -7.54
C GLY A 323 5.40 -1.83 -8.11
N SER A 324 4.89 -0.63 -7.82
CA SER A 324 3.60 -0.14 -8.34
C SER A 324 3.59 -0.01 -9.86
N LEU A 325 4.65 0.54 -10.45
CA LEU A 325 4.76 0.69 -11.90
C LEU A 325 4.89 -0.67 -12.59
N ARG A 326 5.72 -1.58 -12.09
CA ARG A 326 5.84 -2.93 -12.64
C ARG A 326 4.51 -3.67 -12.61
N ARG A 327 3.76 -3.55 -11.51
CA ARG A 327 2.40 -4.08 -11.39
C ARG A 327 1.47 -3.52 -12.47
N LEU A 328 1.43 -2.20 -12.64
CA LEU A 328 0.61 -1.54 -13.66
C LEU A 328 0.99 -1.99 -15.08
N LEU A 329 2.27 -2.02 -15.39
CA LEU A 329 2.77 -2.42 -16.70
C LEU A 329 2.52 -3.90 -17.02
N ASN A 330 2.56 -4.77 -16.00
CA ASN A 330 2.39 -6.22 -16.18
C ASN A 330 0.91 -6.64 -16.17
N HIS A 331 0.10 -6.07 -15.30
CA HIS A 331 -1.27 -6.51 -15.05
C HIS A 331 -2.35 -5.49 -15.49
N GLY A 332 -1.96 -4.29 -15.92
CA GLY A 332 -2.90 -3.26 -16.37
C GLY A 332 -3.91 -3.74 -17.42
N PRO A 333 -3.48 -4.44 -18.48
CA PRO A 333 -4.41 -5.03 -19.45
C PRO A 333 -5.44 -5.98 -18.83
N SER A 334 -5.01 -6.82 -17.87
CA SER A 334 -5.92 -7.76 -17.17
C SER A 334 -6.95 -7.04 -16.32
N LEU A 335 -6.60 -5.88 -15.76
CA LEU A 335 -7.53 -5.04 -15.01
C LEU A 335 -8.57 -4.40 -15.92
N VAL A 336 -8.18 -3.88 -17.06
CA VAL A 336 -9.10 -3.24 -18.02
C VAL A 336 -9.99 -4.26 -18.73
N LEU A 337 -9.43 -5.40 -19.14
CA LEU A 337 -10.13 -6.47 -19.88
C LEU A 337 -10.77 -7.52 -18.96
N GLY A 338 -10.46 -7.51 -17.66
CA GLY A 338 -10.94 -8.48 -16.67
C GLY A 338 -12.46 -8.39 -16.41
N ARG A 339 -12.94 -9.29 -15.56
CA ARG A 339 -14.38 -9.45 -15.21
C ARG A 339 -14.91 -8.44 -14.18
N GLN A 340 -14.07 -7.54 -13.70
CA GLN A 340 -14.45 -6.56 -12.68
C GLN A 340 -15.54 -5.59 -13.19
N PRO A 341 -16.37 -5.04 -12.28
CA PRO A 341 -17.36 -4.04 -12.59
C PRO A 341 -16.73 -2.78 -13.21
N TRP A 342 -17.53 -2.07 -14.04
CA TRP A 342 -17.05 -0.86 -14.70
C TRP A 342 -16.55 0.22 -13.73
N ALA A 343 -17.19 0.38 -12.58
CA ALA A 343 -16.75 1.32 -11.53
C ALA A 343 -15.30 1.06 -11.10
N ARG A 344 -14.90 -0.20 -10.92
CA ARG A 344 -13.51 -0.55 -10.59
C ARG A 344 -12.54 -0.28 -11.73
N LYS A 345 -12.97 -0.52 -12.98
CA LYS A 345 -12.15 -0.19 -14.16
C LYS A 345 -11.89 1.30 -14.25
N ALA A 346 -12.94 2.11 -14.07
CA ALA A 346 -12.84 3.57 -14.07
C ALA A 346 -11.97 4.09 -12.93
N ASP A 347 -12.16 3.59 -11.72
CA ASP A 347 -11.32 3.93 -10.55
C ASP A 347 -9.85 3.56 -10.80
N PHE A 348 -9.58 2.37 -11.34
CA PHE A 348 -8.22 1.95 -11.67
C PHE A 348 -7.57 2.86 -12.72
N LEU A 349 -8.30 3.23 -13.76
CA LEU A 349 -7.80 4.15 -14.78
C LEU A 349 -7.52 5.55 -14.19
N ALA A 350 -8.41 6.04 -13.33
CA ALA A 350 -8.21 7.32 -12.64
C ALA A 350 -7.00 7.26 -11.68
N PHE A 351 -6.87 6.18 -10.91
CA PHE A 351 -5.71 5.95 -10.04
C PHE A 351 -4.39 5.82 -10.83
N THR A 352 -4.43 5.22 -12.02
CA THR A 352 -3.26 5.17 -12.91
C THR A 352 -2.77 6.57 -13.27
N GLY A 353 -3.66 7.56 -13.30
CA GLY A 353 -3.32 8.96 -13.50
C GLY A 353 -2.32 9.50 -12.46
N GLU A 354 -2.33 9.00 -11.22
CA GLU A 354 -1.35 9.39 -10.19
C GLU A 354 0.10 9.06 -10.61
N PHE A 355 0.30 8.04 -11.45
CA PHE A 355 1.60 7.68 -12.00
C PHE A 355 1.92 8.37 -13.33
N LEU A 356 0.91 8.93 -14.01
CA LEU A 356 1.07 9.73 -15.23
C LEU A 356 1.50 11.17 -14.93
N VAL A 357 0.94 11.77 -13.88
CA VAL A 357 1.18 13.17 -13.53
C VAL A 357 2.66 13.47 -13.26
N PRO A 358 3.41 12.71 -12.43
CA PRO A 358 4.80 13.00 -12.15
C PRO A 358 5.72 13.03 -13.39
N PRO A 359 5.73 12.04 -14.30
CA PRO A 359 6.58 12.10 -15.48
C PRO A 359 6.14 13.16 -16.48
N LEU A 360 4.83 13.43 -16.64
CA LEU A 360 4.33 14.56 -17.44
C LEU A 360 4.80 15.90 -16.89
N PHE A 361 4.74 16.06 -15.57
CA PHE A 361 5.20 17.26 -14.88
C PHE A 361 6.70 17.46 -15.05
N ALA A 362 7.51 16.43 -14.82
CA ALA A 362 8.95 16.48 -15.02
C ALA A 362 9.30 16.80 -16.49
N ALA A 363 8.64 16.16 -17.46
CA ALA A 363 8.83 16.42 -18.87
C ALA A 363 8.41 17.85 -19.24
N SER A 364 7.32 18.37 -18.66
CA SER A 364 6.87 19.75 -18.89
C SER A 364 7.87 20.79 -18.36
N ILE A 365 8.48 20.54 -17.18
CA ILE A 365 9.56 21.41 -16.68
C ILE A 365 10.75 21.42 -17.66
N VAL A 366 11.22 20.23 -18.06
CA VAL A 366 12.35 20.12 -19.00
C VAL A 366 12.02 20.81 -20.32
N ALA A 367 10.85 20.55 -20.89
CA ALA A 367 10.43 21.19 -22.13
C ALA A 367 10.34 22.73 -21.99
N SER A 368 9.83 23.21 -20.85
CA SER A 368 9.78 24.65 -20.54
C SER A 368 11.17 25.28 -20.48
N LEU A 369 12.13 24.63 -19.84
CA LEU A 369 13.51 25.11 -19.77
C LEU A 369 14.18 25.14 -21.14
N LEU A 370 13.94 24.11 -21.98
CA LEU A 370 14.47 24.03 -23.34
C LEU A 370 13.85 25.05 -24.29
N SER A 371 12.65 25.54 -23.99
CA SER A 371 11.95 26.55 -24.83
C SER A 371 12.31 27.99 -24.48
N ILE A 372 13.01 28.26 -23.38
CA ILE A 372 13.41 29.64 -23.00
C ILE A 372 14.04 30.44 -24.16
N PRO A 373 14.97 29.86 -24.97
CA PRO A 373 15.56 30.58 -26.10
C PRO A 373 14.64 30.71 -27.31
N LEU A 374 13.45 30.10 -27.31
CA LEU A 374 12.50 30.12 -28.43
C LEU A 374 11.46 31.23 -28.26
N PRO A 375 10.87 31.73 -29.35
CA PRO A 375 9.71 32.65 -29.26
C PRO A 375 8.59 32.01 -28.46
N GLN A 376 8.17 32.65 -27.35
CA GLN A 376 7.16 32.10 -26.45
C GLN A 376 5.76 32.37 -26.98
N PRO A 377 4.84 31.37 -27.00
CA PRO A 377 3.42 31.62 -27.19
C PRO A 377 2.85 32.46 -26.05
N ALA A 378 1.91 33.35 -26.33
CA ALA A 378 1.33 34.28 -25.35
C ALA A 378 0.61 33.59 -24.14
N ASP A 379 0.30 32.28 -24.21
CA ASP A 379 -0.53 31.55 -23.24
C ASP A 379 0.26 30.51 -22.42
N TRP A 380 1.44 30.87 -21.91
CA TRP A 380 2.33 29.97 -21.13
C TRP A 380 1.82 29.64 -19.70
N THR A 381 0.54 29.28 -19.57
CA THR A 381 -0.11 29.05 -18.26
C THR A 381 -0.20 27.57 -17.84
N VAL A 382 0.08 26.63 -18.74
CA VAL A 382 -0.11 25.17 -18.50
C VAL A 382 0.73 24.63 -17.37
N PRO A 383 2.06 24.89 -17.25
CA PRO A 383 2.85 24.40 -16.14
C PRO A 383 2.37 24.92 -14.77
N ALA A 384 2.01 26.20 -14.69
CA ALA A 384 1.51 26.80 -13.47
C ALA A 384 0.16 26.21 -13.04
N SER A 385 -0.75 26.00 -13.99
CA SER A 385 -2.06 25.39 -13.72
C SER A 385 -1.91 23.92 -13.29
N LEU A 386 -0.96 23.18 -13.86
CA LEU A 386 -0.67 21.80 -13.50
C LEU A 386 -0.14 21.70 -12.06
N VAL A 387 0.81 22.56 -11.68
CA VAL A 387 1.35 22.65 -10.32
C VAL A 387 0.25 23.01 -9.32
N ALA A 388 -0.52 24.07 -9.62
CA ALA A 388 -1.60 24.51 -8.74
C ALA A 388 -2.65 23.42 -8.54
N SER A 389 -3.01 22.72 -9.61
CA SER A 389 -4.01 21.64 -9.59
C SER A 389 -3.55 20.45 -8.78
N TYR A 390 -2.32 20.01 -8.96
CA TYR A 390 -1.70 18.97 -8.14
C TYR A 390 -1.72 19.38 -6.66
N GLY A 391 -1.25 20.57 -6.34
CA GLY A 391 -1.22 21.11 -4.98
C GLY A 391 -2.61 21.17 -4.33
N ILE A 392 -3.63 21.63 -5.07
CA ILE A 392 -5.02 21.68 -4.60
C ILE A 392 -5.55 20.26 -4.34
N GLY A 393 -5.38 19.33 -5.27
CA GLY A 393 -5.85 17.95 -5.13
C GLY A 393 -5.25 17.26 -3.90
N VAL A 394 -3.94 17.37 -3.73
CA VAL A 394 -3.22 16.81 -2.58
C VAL A 394 -3.63 17.48 -1.27
N LEU A 395 -3.82 18.81 -1.25
CA LEU A 395 -4.28 19.53 -0.06
C LEU A 395 -5.70 19.11 0.34
N LEU A 396 -6.61 18.94 -0.61
CA LEU A 396 -7.98 18.46 -0.35
C LEU A 396 -7.97 17.04 0.25
N LEU A 397 -7.13 16.16 -0.27
CA LEU A 397 -6.97 14.81 0.25
C LEU A 397 -6.41 14.84 1.68
N ALA A 398 -5.41 15.68 1.94
CA ALA A 398 -4.82 15.87 3.27
C ALA A 398 -5.85 16.37 4.29
N LEU A 399 -6.60 17.41 3.93
CA LEU A 399 -7.66 17.97 4.77
C LEU A 399 -8.76 16.91 5.05
N GLY A 400 -9.12 16.11 4.04
CA GLY A 400 -10.06 15.00 4.18
C GLY A 400 -9.61 13.98 5.22
N GLY A 401 -8.39 13.46 5.08
CA GLY A 401 -7.81 12.44 5.98
C GLY A 401 -7.63 12.95 7.41
N LEU A 402 -7.02 14.12 7.57
CA LEU A 402 -6.76 14.73 8.88
C LEU A 402 -8.07 15.09 9.61
N SER A 403 -9.07 15.65 8.90
CA SER A 403 -10.36 15.98 9.52
C SER A 403 -11.08 14.74 10.02
N ALA A 404 -10.93 13.63 9.31
CA ALA A 404 -11.55 12.35 9.68
C ALA A 404 -10.88 11.71 10.91
N SER A 405 -9.56 11.83 11.05
CA SER A 405 -8.80 11.32 12.20
C SER A 405 -9.02 12.12 13.49
N GLY A 406 -9.73 13.25 13.42
CA GLY A 406 -10.04 14.10 14.56
C GLY A 406 -9.05 15.24 14.81
N VAL A 407 -8.07 15.41 13.93
CA VAL A 407 -7.18 16.60 13.96
C VAL A 407 -8.00 17.83 13.61
N ARG A 408 -7.87 18.91 14.40
CA ARG A 408 -8.70 20.12 14.29
C ARG A 408 -7.84 21.40 14.44
N GLY A 409 -8.46 22.52 14.06
CA GLY A 409 -7.88 23.86 14.24
C GLY A 409 -6.64 24.08 13.39
N TRP A 410 -5.73 24.94 13.87
CA TRP A 410 -4.51 25.31 13.14
C TRP A 410 -3.60 24.13 12.84
N ARG A 411 -3.56 23.12 13.72
CA ARG A 411 -2.79 21.89 13.49
C ARG A 411 -3.22 21.16 12.23
N MET A 412 -4.52 21.11 11.95
CA MET A 412 -5.04 20.46 10.74
C MET A 412 -4.49 21.14 9.48
N LEU A 413 -4.46 22.46 9.45
CA LEU A 413 -3.95 23.21 8.30
C LEU A 413 -2.43 23.03 8.12
N THR A 414 -1.67 23.15 9.21
CA THR A 414 -0.20 22.98 9.15
C THR A 414 0.21 21.57 8.76
N ASP A 415 -0.48 20.54 9.27
CA ASP A 415 -0.20 19.16 8.92
C ASP A 415 -0.69 18.82 7.51
N ALA A 416 -1.79 19.43 7.03
CA ALA A 416 -2.24 19.30 5.65
C ALA A 416 -1.24 19.91 4.67
N VAL A 417 -0.75 21.10 4.92
CA VAL A 417 0.28 21.74 4.10
C VAL A 417 1.58 20.93 4.12
N ARG A 418 1.99 20.47 5.29
CA ARG A 418 3.17 19.60 5.44
C ARG A 418 3.03 18.31 4.63
N GLY A 419 1.91 17.62 4.75
CA GLY A 419 1.61 16.41 4.00
C GLY A 419 1.57 16.66 2.49
N ALA A 420 0.93 17.75 2.07
CA ALA A 420 0.88 18.14 0.66
C ALA A 420 2.28 18.43 0.08
N LEU A 421 3.10 19.19 0.78
CA LEU A 421 4.48 19.46 0.39
C LEU A 421 5.31 18.16 0.38
N PHE A 422 5.13 17.33 1.38
CA PHE A 422 5.84 16.05 1.44
C PHE A 422 5.51 15.15 0.25
N LEU A 423 4.25 15.06 -0.16
CA LEU A 423 3.85 14.24 -1.31
C LEU A 423 4.49 14.70 -2.63
N SER A 424 5.00 15.93 -2.71
CA SER A 424 5.71 16.41 -3.91
C SER A 424 6.96 15.59 -4.24
N HIS A 425 7.52 14.81 -3.28
CA HIS A 425 8.64 13.92 -3.59
C HIS A 425 8.30 12.85 -4.63
N TRP A 426 7.00 12.47 -4.77
CA TRP A 426 6.56 11.54 -5.80
C TRP A 426 6.74 12.07 -7.22
N LEU A 427 6.74 13.41 -7.40
CA LEU A 427 7.05 14.05 -8.69
C LEU A 427 8.47 13.74 -9.18
N LEU A 428 9.38 13.42 -8.25
CA LEU A 428 10.76 13.01 -8.56
C LEU A 428 10.93 11.49 -8.55
N VAL A 429 10.32 10.82 -7.57
CA VAL A 429 10.47 9.36 -7.35
C VAL A 429 9.92 8.56 -8.53
N VAL A 430 8.74 8.92 -9.05
CA VAL A 430 8.08 8.15 -10.13
C VAL A 430 8.86 8.20 -11.45
N PRO A 431 9.30 9.37 -11.97
CA PRO A 431 10.15 9.42 -13.16
C PRO A 431 11.46 8.63 -13.01
N VAL A 432 12.12 8.74 -11.84
CA VAL A 432 13.34 7.97 -11.57
C VAL A 432 13.08 6.47 -11.57
N ALA A 433 11.97 6.02 -10.97
CA ALA A 433 11.58 4.61 -10.99
C ALA A 433 11.29 4.11 -12.42
N LEU A 434 10.62 4.91 -13.26
CA LEU A 434 10.39 4.59 -14.68
C LEU A 434 11.69 4.44 -15.47
N VAL A 435 12.64 5.36 -15.29
CA VAL A 435 13.96 5.27 -15.91
C VAL A 435 14.67 4.00 -15.46
N ARG A 436 14.64 3.69 -14.16
CA ARG A 436 15.24 2.45 -13.63
C ARG A 436 14.62 1.19 -14.24
N ILE A 437 13.30 1.17 -14.44
CA ILE A 437 12.62 0.04 -15.09
C ILE A 437 13.04 -0.07 -16.56
N ALA A 438 13.18 1.06 -17.28
CA ALA A 438 13.49 1.08 -18.70
C ALA A 438 14.93 0.60 -18.98
N VAL A 439 15.91 1.11 -18.22
CA VAL A 439 17.34 0.92 -18.52
C VAL A 439 18.13 0.19 -17.43
N GLY A 440 17.59 0.08 -16.22
CA GLY A 440 18.28 -0.52 -15.07
C GLY A 440 18.32 -2.05 -15.09
N PRO A 441 19.13 -2.66 -14.22
CA PRO A 441 19.08 -4.11 -13.99
C PRO A 441 17.77 -4.52 -13.35
N GLU A 442 17.40 -5.80 -13.48
CA GLU A 442 16.30 -6.38 -12.71
C GLU A 442 16.61 -6.28 -11.19
N PRO A 443 15.60 -5.94 -10.37
CA PRO A 443 15.80 -5.83 -8.93
C PRO A 443 16.27 -7.16 -8.34
N ALA A 444 17.38 -7.13 -7.60
CA ALA A 444 17.92 -8.30 -6.90
C ALA A 444 17.06 -8.71 -5.68
N GLY A 445 15.98 -7.97 -5.40
CA GLY A 445 15.07 -8.21 -4.30
C GLY A 445 14.97 -7.05 -3.31
N PHE A 446 14.43 -7.33 -2.13
CA PHE A 446 14.18 -6.38 -1.07
C PHE A 446 15.48 -5.92 -0.40
N ARG A 447 15.72 -4.60 -0.38
CA ARG A 447 16.74 -3.99 0.46
C ARG A 447 16.11 -3.59 1.78
N GLN A 448 16.70 -4.04 2.87
CA GLN A 448 16.21 -3.74 4.21
C GLN A 448 16.19 -2.23 4.49
N THR A 449 15.11 -1.76 5.11
CA THR A 449 15.02 -0.41 5.65
C THR A 449 15.61 -0.40 7.06
N PRO A 450 16.58 0.45 7.40
CA PRO A 450 17.12 0.54 8.75
C PRO A 450 16.00 0.84 9.77
N ARG A 451 15.98 0.10 10.89
CA ARG A 451 15.07 0.30 12.03
C ARG A 451 15.89 0.73 13.23
N PHE A 452 15.39 1.67 13.99
CA PHE A 452 16.13 2.25 15.11
C PHE A 452 15.64 1.71 16.46
N GLY A 453 14.53 0.95 16.48
CA GLY A 453 14.00 0.32 17.69
C GLY A 453 13.61 1.35 18.76
N SER A 454 13.26 2.55 18.38
CA SER A 454 13.04 3.64 19.31
C SER A 454 11.73 3.46 20.08
N ASP A 455 11.81 3.03 21.32
CA ASP A 455 10.83 3.35 22.38
C ASP A 455 11.09 4.77 22.94
N ARG A 456 11.52 5.72 22.04
CA ARG A 456 11.83 7.10 22.40
C ARG A 456 10.60 7.97 22.42
#